data_db446e47b181190224d4a64d672fdeaa
#
_entry.id   db446e47b181190224d4a64d672fdeaa
#
_cell.length_a   1.000
_cell.length_b   1.000
_cell.length_c   1.000
_cell.angle_alpha   90.00
_cell.angle_beta   90.00
_cell.angle_gamma   90.00
#
_symmetry.space_group_name_H-M   'P 1'
#
loop_
_entity.id
_entity.type
_entity.pdbx_description
1 polymer ?
#
loop_
_entity_poly.entity_id
_entity_poly.type
_entity_poly.pdbx_seq_one_letter_code
_entity_poly.pdbx_strand_id
1 'polypeptide(L)'
;MLKVFLVEDEFVIREGIKNNIDWKAHGYEFCGEAGDGELAYPMIQKLRPDIVITDIRMPFMDGLELSRLIRKELPDTEIIILSGYQEFEYAKEAIKLGVAQYLSKPINGEELLAELDELSAKIEEKHRAIQIRERYLQEMEENNLRERKKLFQELVTGESTVAELLESAEILGIDLSAPWYNIILFKTQSLRHAQDEYSGSLIRIEQELRGLEDGRTVITFDRIWKEKHSY
;
A
#
# COMPACT_ATOMS: atom_id res chain seq x y z
N MET A 1 -4.57 16.08 2.30
CA MET A 1 -3.70 17.12 1.71
C MET A 1 -2.41 16.44 1.32
N LEU A 2 -1.95 16.64 0.09
CA LEU A 2 -0.68 16.12 -0.37
C LEU A 2 0.47 16.98 0.15
N LYS A 3 1.53 16.33 0.64
CA LYS A 3 2.72 17.00 1.16
C LYS A 3 3.69 17.31 0.04
N VAL A 4 4.11 18.57 -0.05
CA VAL A 4 5.05 19.06 -1.05
C VAL A 4 6.34 19.49 -0.36
N PHE A 5 7.49 19.06 -0.89
CA PHE A 5 8.81 19.43 -0.47
C PHE A 5 9.57 20.11 -1.62
N LEU A 6 10.26 21.23 -1.37
CA LEU A 6 10.97 21.99 -2.39
C LEU A 6 12.48 21.94 -2.17
N VAL A 7 13.23 21.67 -3.24
CA VAL A 7 14.71 21.71 -3.24
C VAL A 7 15.18 22.68 -4.32
N GLU A 8 15.81 23.76 -3.91
CA GLU A 8 16.20 24.86 -4.80
C GLU A 8 17.37 25.61 -4.15
N ASP A 9 18.49 25.72 -4.82
CA ASP A 9 19.68 26.39 -4.25
C ASP A 9 19.57 27.91 -4.26
N GLU A 10 18.87 28.46 -5.25
CA GLU A 10 18.65 29.91 -5.32
C GLU A 10 17.61 30.37 -4.30
N PHE A 11 18.06 31.00 -3.22
CA PHE A 11 17.21 31.48 -2.13
C PHE A 11 16.01 32.33 -2.60
N VAL A 12 16.22 33.21 -3.60
CA VAL A 12 15.17 34.10 -4.11
C VAL A 12 14.06 33.29 -4.83
N ILE A 13 14.44 32.27 -5.59
CA ILE A 13 13.48 31.39 -6.29
C ILE A 13 12.73 30.53 -5.27
N ARG A 14 13.45 29.96 -4.32
CA ARG A 14 12.88 29.11 -3.26
C ARG A 14 11.83 29.87 -2.44
N GLU A 15 12.19 31.08 -1.93
CA GLU A 15 11.25 31.94 -1.20
C GLU A 15 10.08 32.42 -2.10
N GLY A 16 10.37 32.69 -3.37
CA GLY A 16 9.35 33.07 -4.35
C GLY A 16 8.29 31.96 -4.52
N ILE A 17 8.70 30.73 -4.76
CA ILE A 17 7.78 29.58 -4.90
C ILE A 17 7.01 29.35 -3.61
N LYS A 18 7.69 29.35 -2.46
CA LYS A 18 7.09 29.11 -1.15
C LYS A 18 6.01 30.14 -0.78
N ASN A 19 6.29 31.43 -1.00
CA ASN A 19 5.46 32.52 -0.49
C ASN A 19 4.39 33.01 -1.48
N ASN A 20 4.57 32.81 -2.79
CA ASN A 20 3.62 33.26 -3.80
C ASN A 20 2.50 32.25 -4.09
N ILE A 21 2.58 31.04 -3.53
CA ILE A 21 1.57 30.00 -3.68
C ILE A 21 0.81 29.84 -2.36
N ASP A 22 -0.52 29.94 -2.40
CA ASP A 22 -1.36 29.53 -1.26
C ASP A 22 -1.58 28.03 -1.30
N TRP A 23 -0.58 27.30 -0.81
CA TRP A 23 -0.56 25.83 -0.80
C TRP A 23 -1.81 25.22 -0.18
N LYS A 24 -2.29 25.79 0.94
CA LYS A 24 -3.45 25.26 1.66
C LYS A 24 -4.76 25.47 0.91
N ALA A 25 -4.93 26.61 0.27
CA ALA A 25 -6.11 26.89 -0.55
C ALA A 25 -6.26 25.89 -1.72
N HIS A 26 -5.13 25.40 -2.24
CA HIS A 26 -5.07 24.42 -3.32
C HIS A 26 -4.98 22.96 -2.85
N GLY A 27 -5.13 22.70 -1.55
CA GLY A 27 -5.16 21.32 -1.02
C GLY A 27 -3.78 20.69 -0.75
N TYR A 28 -2.70 21.49 -0.76
CA TYR A 28 -1.33 21.06 -0.49
C TYR A 28 -0.86 21.46 0.90
N GLU A 29 0.05 20.64 1.46
CA GLU A 29 0.83 20.95 2.66
C GLU A 29 2.29 21.16 2.26
N PHE A 30 2.78 22.39 2.31
CA PHE A 30 4.20 22.68 2.15
C PHE A 30 4.94 22.19 3.39
N CYS A 31 5.56 21.02 3.31
CA CYS A 31 6.11 20.33 4.48
C CYS A 31 7.59 20.62 4.75
N GLY A 32 8.30 21.24 3.80
CA GLY A 32 9.70 21.61 4.00
C GLY A 32 10.41 22.07 2.73
N GLU A 33 11.62 22.56 2.93
CA GLU A 33 12.50 23.03 1.86
C GLU A 33 13.98 22.78 2.18
N ALA A 34 14.83 22.71 1.16
CA ALA A 34 16.28 22.65 1.31
C ALA A 34 16.99 23.38 0.15
N GLY A 35 18.24 23.74 0.35
CA GLY A 35 19.06 24.44 -0.63
C GLY A 35 19.92 23.53 -1.51
N ASP A 36 19.96 22.24 -1.23
CA ASP A 36 20.69 21.23 -2.01
C ASP A 36 20.18 19.82 -1.71
N GLY A 37 20.62 18.85 -2.51
CA GLY A 37 20.18 17.47 -2.38
C GLY A 37 20.68 16.76 -1.12
N GLU A 38 21.87 17.09 -0.61
CA GLU A 38 22.41 16.44 0.60
C GLU A 38 21.63 16.84 1.84
N LEU A 39 21.22 18.11 1.95
CA LEU A 39 20.35 18.59 3.02
C LEU A 39 18.92 18.09 2.85
N ALA A 40 18.42 18.03 1.62
CA ALA A 40 17.07 17.59 1.30
C ALA A 40 16.83 16.13 1.64
N TYR A 41 17.74 15.25 1.29
CA TYR A 41 17.53 13.81 1.34
C TYR A 41 17.10 13.27 2.73
N PRO A 42 17.83 13.56 3.84
CA PRO A 42 17.42 13.11 5.17
C PRO A 42 16.08 13.71 5.63
N MET A 43 15.75 14.93 5.19
CA MET A 43 14.47 15.56 5.48
C MET A 43 13.33 14.86 4.74
N ILE A 44 13.53 14.55 3.45
CA ILE A 44 12.56 13.81 2.62
C ILE A 44 12.31 12.43 3.18
N GLN A 45 13.33 11.69 3.61
CA GLN A 45 13.18 10.40 4.26
C GLN A 45 12.32 10.45 5.52
N LYS A 46 12.48 11.51 6.32
CA LYS A 46 11.73 11.72 7.57
C LYS A 46 10.30 12.18 7.34
N LEU A 47 10.10 13.14 6.43
CA LEU A 47 8.81 13.80 6.19
C LEU A 47 7.91 12.98 5.26
N ARG A 48 8.51 12.14 4.40
CA ARG A 48 7.84 11.33 3.37
C ARG A 48 6.82 12.15 2.58
N PRO A 49 7.29 13.16 1.82
CA PRO A 49 6.39 13.96 1.00
C PRO A 49 5.79 13.14 -0.13
N ASP A 50 4.58 13.52 -0.54
CA ASP A 50 3.91 12.93 -1.70
C ASP A 50 4.54 13.44 -3.01
N ILE A 51 5.00 14.71 -3.00
CA ILE A 51 5.61 15.37 -4.15
C ILE A 51 6.90 16.06 -3.72
N VAL A 52 7.97 15.85 -4.48
CA VAL A 52 9.22 16.60 -4.38
C VAL A 52 9.40 17.43 -5.63
N ILE A 53 9.60 18.74 -5.45
CA ILE A 53 9.97 19.67 -6.51
C ILE A 53 11.46 19.94 -6.34
N THR A 54 12.27 19.71 -7.36
CA THR A 54 13.72 19.91 -7.27
C THR A 54 14.29 20.63 -8.50
N ASP A 55 15.23 21.55 -8.27
CA ASP A 55 16.11 21.98 -9.35
C ASP A 55 17.07 20.86 -9.75
N ILE A 56 17.57 20.90 -10.96
CA ILE A 56 18.63 20.00 -11.43
C ILE A 56 19.99 20.43 -10.89
N ARG A 57 20.36 21.69 -11.13
CA ARG A 57 21.72 22.15 -10.85
C ARG A 57 21.81 22.74 -9.47
N MET A 58 22.23 21.93 -8.53
CA MET A 58 22.48 22.35 -7.16
C MET A 58 23.90 21.92 -6.73
N PRO A 59 24.51 22.62 -5.78
CA PRO A 59 25.80 22.23 -5.22
C PRO A 59 25.68 20.89 -4.47
N PHE A 60 26.79 20.19 -4.33
CA PHE A 60 26.96 18.92 -3.60
C PHE A 60 26.22 17.76 -4.25
N MET A 61 24.91 17.70 -4.15
CA MET A 61 24.06 16.68 -4.77
C MET A 61 23.06 17.34 -5.70
N ASP A 62 23.11 16.99 -6.98
CA ASP A 62 22.18 17.51 -7.98
C ASP A 62 20.79 16.87 -7.89
N GLY A 63 19.79 17.47 -8.57
CA GLY A 63 18.41 17.01 -8.53
C GLY A 63 18.18 15.65 -9.18
N LEU A 64 19.03 15.23 -10.13
CA LEU A 64 18.93 13.89 -10.75
C LEU A 64 19.45 12.81 -9.81
N GLU A 65 20.56 13.08 -9.11
CA GLU A 65 21.09 12.17 -8.09
C GLU A 65 20.12 12.03 -6.92
N LEU A 66 19.56 13.15 -6.43
CA LEU A 66 18.50 13.16 -5.43
C LEU A 66 17.28 12.34 -5.89
N SER A 67 16.83 12.56 -7.13
CA SER A 67 15.69 11.84 -7.72
C SER A 67 15.94 10.33 -7.78
N ARG A 68 17.18 9.91 -8.06
CA ARG A 68 17.58 8.49 -8.09
C ARG A 68 17.49 7.86 -6.71
N LEU A 69 17.90 8.57 -5.66
CA LEU A 69 17.82 8.12 -4.27
C LEU A 69 16.36 8.04 -3.80
N ILE A 70 15.56 9.07 -4.08
CA ILE A 70 14.13 9.10 -3.77
C ILE A 70 13.42 7.92 -4.43
N ARG A 71 13.62 7.71 -5.73
CA ARG A 71 12.95 6.64 -6.47
C ARG A 71 13.28 5.24 -5.93
N LYS A 72 14.49 5.06 -5.39
CA LYS A 72 14.92 3.79 -4.78
C LYS A 72 14.25 3.51 -3.43
N GLU A 73 14.12 4.54 -2.58
CA GLU A 73 13.67 4.36 -1.19
C GLU A 73 12.22 4.76 -0.93
N LEU A 74 11.72 5.69 -1.72
CA LEU A 74 10.36 6.23 -1.65
C LEU A 74 9.69 6.17 -3.04
N PRO A 75 9.39 4.98 -3.55
CA PRO A 75 8.90 4.80 -4.93
C PRO A 75 7.56 5.47 -5.20
N ASP A 76 6.78 5.74 -4.16
CA ASP A 76 5.47 6.40 -4.26
C ASP A 76 5.55 7.93 -4.25
N THR A 77 6.70 8.51 -3.89
CA THR A 77 6.91 9.95 -3.98
C THR A 77 7.05 10.38 -5.44
N GLU A 78 6.21 11.29 -5.88
CA GLU A 78 6.31 11.84 -7.24
C GLU A 78 7.32 12.99 -7.28
N ILE A 79 8.01 13.13 -8.42
CA ILE A 79 9.11 14.09 -8.55
C ILE A 79 8.82 15.02 -9.71
N ILE A 80 8.90 16.32 -9.46
CA ILE A 80 8.88 17.39 -10.45
C ILE A 80 10.27 18.00 -10.52
N ILE A 81 10.85 18.04 -11.71
CA ILE A 81 12.14 18.70 -11.94
C ILE A 81 11.89 20.08 -12.54
N LEU A 82 12.49 21.09 -11.92
CA LEU A 82 12.60 22.44 -12.48
C LEU A 82 13.99 22.61 -13.10
N SER A 83 14.07 23.14 -14.32
CA SER A 83 15.37 23.35 -14.98
C SER A 83 15.41 24.65 -15.73
N GLY A 84 16.47 25.43 -15.52
CA GLY A 84 16.78 26.63 -16.30
C GLY A 84 17.40 26.35 -17.68
N TYR A 85 17.72 25.07 -17.94
CA TYR A 85 18.45 24.68 -19.13
C TYR A 85 17.64 23.67 -19.94
N GLN A 86 17.44 23.95 -21.22
CA GLN A 86 16.85 23.00 -22.17
C GLN A 86 17.92 21.99 -22.64
N GLU A 87 18.61 21.36 -21.70
CA GLU A 87 19.57 20.31 -22.03
C GLU A 87 18.81 18.98 -22.22
N PHE A 88 18.74 18.55 -23.44
CA PHE A 88 18.05 17.30 -23.85
C PHE A 88 18.51 16.08 -23.05
N GLU A 89 19.78 16.03 -22.67
CA GLU A 89 20.33 14.90 -21.91
C GLU A 89 19.75 14.82 -20.49
N TYR A 90 19.52 15.95 -19.82
CA TYR A 90 18.88 15.96 -18.49
C TYR A 90 17.42 15.52 -18.56
N ALA A 91 16.68 16.02 -19.54
CA ALA A 91 15.30 15.59 -19.74
C ALA A 91 15.21 14.07 -20.03
N LYS A 92 16.12 13.54 -20.84
CA LYS A 92 16.20 12.11 -21.14
C LYS A 92 16.53 11.26 -19.91
N GLU A 93 17.43 11.75 -19.05
CA GLU A 93 17.77 11.06 -17.81
C GLU A 93 16.60 11.11 -16.80
N ALA A 94 15.96 12.27 -16.65
CA ALA A 94 14.78 12.44 -15.83
C ALA A 94 13.65 11.47 -16.21
N ILE A 95 13.37 11.32 -17.53
CA ILE A 95 12.40 10.35 -18.03
C ILE A 95 12.78 8.91 -17.64
N LYS A 96 14.06 8.53 -17.75
CA LYS A 96 14.53 7.20 -17.36
C LYS A 96 14.38 6.93 -15.86
N LEU A 97 14.50 7.98 -15.03
CA LEU A 97 14.27 7.91 -13.59
C LEU A 97 12.78 7.86 -13.23
N GLY A 98 11.90 8.05 -14.21
CA GLY A 98 10.45 8.06 -13.98
C GLY A 98 10.00 9.28 -13.19
N VAL A 99 10.58 10.46 -13.42
CA VAL A 99 10.06 11.72 -12.85
C VAL A 99 8.70 12.02 -13.46
N ALA A 100 7.81 12.58 -12.65
CA ALA A 100 6.45 12.84 -13.07
C ALA A 100 6.35 13.97 -14.10
N GLN A 101 7.12 15.05 -13.87
CA GLN A 101 7.13 16.24 -14.72
C GLN A 101 8.53 16.85 -14.82
N TYR A 102 8.83 17.45 -15.96
CA TYR A 102 10.06 18.20 -16.22
C TYR A 102 9.67 19.58 -16.76
N LEU A 103 9.89 20.62 -15.95
CA LEU A 103 9.42 21.97 -16.23
C LEU A 103 10.60 22.93 -16.46
N SER A 104 10.46 23.84 -17.40
CA SER A 104 11.49 24.83 -17.69
C SER A 104 11.30 26.11 -16.88
N LYS A 105 12.38 26.62 -16.32
CA LYS A 105 12.41 27.94 -15.69
C LYS A 105 12.52 29.04 -16.77
N PRO A 106 11.91 30.23 -16.60
CA PRO A 106 11.15 30.63 -15.40
C PRO A 106 9.77 30.04 -15.38
N ILE A 107 9.33 29.53 -14.23
CA ILE A 107 7.97 29.07 -14.00
C ILE A 107 7.27 30.01 -13.01
N ASN A 108 6.03 30.37 -13.31
CA ASN A 108 5.23 31.15 -12.38
C ASN A 108 4.40 30.23 -11.45
N GLY A 109 3.83 30.81 -10.38
CA GLY A 109 3.08 30.04 -9.40
C GLY A 109 1.82 29.37 -9.95
N GLU A 110 1.15 29.99 -10.92
CA GLU A 110 -0.06 29.44 -11.56
C GLU A 110 0.28 28.23 -12.46
N GLU A 111 1.37 28.30 -13.21
CA GLU A 111 1.86 27.19 -14.03
C GLU A 111 2.28 26.01 -13.16
N LEU A 112 3.02 26.28 -12.07
CA LEU A 112 3.43 25.22 -11.14
C LEU A 112 2.22 24.57 -10.47
N LEU A 113 1.22 25.34 -10.07
CA LEU A 113 -0.02 24.82 -9.50
C LEU A 113 -0.79 23.96 -10.51
N ALA A 114 -0.88 24.36 -11.78
CA ALA A 114 -1.56 23.57 -12.81
C ALA A 114 -0.92 22.19 -12.98
N GLU A 115 0.43 22.13 -12.97
CA GLU A 115 1.16 20.86 -13.04
C GLU A 115 0.99 20.00 -11.75
N LEU A 116 0.95 20.64 -10.60
CA LEU A 116 0.67 19.97 -9.33
C LEU A 116 -0.74 19.40 -9.30
N ASP A 117 -1.74 20.13 -9.80
CA ASP A 117 -3.13 19.68 -9.83
C ASP A 117 -3.29 18.48 -10.79
N GLU A 118 -2.62 18.48 -11.96
CA GLU A 118 -2.60 17.32 -12.85
C GLU A 118 -1.94 16.10 -12.16
N LEU A 119 -0.82 16.31 -11.46
CA LEU A 119 -0.12 15.26 -10.76
C LEU A 119 -0.93 14.73 -9.57
N SER A 120 -1.57 15.62 -8.83
CA SER A 120 -2.47 15.28 -7.72
C SER A 120 -3.60 14.37 -8.16
N ALA A 121 -4.24 14.68 -9.30
CA ALA A 121 -5.30 13.82 -9.85
C ALA A 121 -4.80 12.41 -10.18
N LYS A 122 -3.58 12.28 -10.73
CA LYS A 122 -2.94 10.97 -11.01
C LYS A 122 -2.64 10.20 -9.73
N ILE A 123 -2.12 10.87 -8.69
CA ILE A 123 -1.84 10.26 -7.38
C ILE A 123 -3.15 9.75 -6.75
N GLU A 124 -4.20 10.55 -6.76
CA GLU A 124 -5.50 10.17 -6.20
C GLU A 124 -6.14 9.00 -6.97
N GLU A 125 -6.02 8.97 -8.29
CA GLU A 125 -6.49 7.85 -9.11
C GLU A 125 -5.75 6.56 -8.77
N LYS A 126 -4.41 6.62 -8.64
CA LYS A 126 -3.57 5.50 -8.23
C LYS A 126 -3.98 4.99 -6.84
N HIS A 127 -4.15 5.89 -5.87
CA HIS A 127 -4.59 5.51 -4.52
C HIS A 127 -5.98 4.87 -4.52
N ARG A 128 -6.93 5.42 -5.27
CA ARG A 128 -8.27 4.82 -5.41
C ARG A 128 -8.23 3.43 -6.01
N ALA A 129 -7.41 3.22 -7.05
CA ALA A 129 -7.26 1.91 -7.68
C ALA A 129 -6.69 0.87 -6.71
N ILE A 130 -5.68 1.25 -5.90
CA ILE A 130 -5.10 0.40 -4.86
C ILE A 130 -6.15 0.04 -3.80
N GLN A 131 -6.89 1.03 -3.27
CA GLN A 131 -7.93 0.80 -2.26
C GLN A 131 -9.06 -0.12 -2.76
N ILE A 132 -9.49 0.06 -4.02
CA ILE A 132 -10.50 -0.81 -4.64
C ILE A 132 -9.98 -2.24 -4.72
N ARG A 133 -8.71 -2.41 -5.15
CA ARG A 133 -8.08 -3.74 -5.24
C ARG A 133 -7.96 -4.41 -3.88
N GLU A 134 -7.50 -3.69 -2.86
CA GLU A 134 -7.38 -4.21 -1.50
C GLU A 134 -8.74 -4.64 -0.95
N ARG A 135 -9.76 -3.80 -1.11
CA ARG A 135 -11.14 -4.15 -0.70
C ARG A 135 -11.65 -5.40 -1.41
N TYR A 136 -11.44 -5.49 -2.73
CA TYR A 136 -11.84 -6.64 -3.51
C TYR A 136 -11.16 -7.93 -3.04
N LEU A 137 -9.85 -7.88 -2.76
CA LEU A 137 -9.10 -9.02 -2.22
C LEU A 137 -9.62 -9.43 -0.84
N GLN A 138 -9.91 -8.47 0.03
CA GLN A 138 -10.49 -8.73 1.34
C GLN A 138 -11.88 -9.37 1.24
N GLU A 139 -12.76 -8.85 0.39
CA GLU A 139 -14.09 -9.42 0.16
C GLU A 139 -14.02 -10.86 -0.39
N MET A 140 -13.08 -11.11 -1.31
CA MET A 140 -12.83 -12.47 -1.84
C MET A 140 -12.37 -13.43 -0.74
N GLU A 141 -11.45 -13.00 0.12
CA GLU A 141 -10.94 -13.81 1.23
C GLU A 141 -12.04 -14.13 2.26
N GLU A 142 -12.83 -13.12 2.63
CA GLU A 142 -13.99 -13.31 3.53
C GLU A 142 -15.04 -14.25 2.92
N ASN A 143 -15.32 -14.11 1.63
CA ASN A 143 -16.27 -15.00 0.95
C ASN A 143 -15.75 -16.43 0.87
N ASN A 144 -14.48 -16.61 0.50
CA ASN A 144 -13.85 -17.93 0.48
C ASN A 144 -13.93 -18.62 1.86
N LEU A 145 -13.61 -17.87 2.92
CA LEU A 145 -13.70 -18.38 4.29
C LEU A 145 -15.14 -18.78 4.66
N ARG A 146 -16.14 -18.01 4.21
CA ARG A 146 -17.56 -18.29 4.45
C ARG A 146 -18.01 -19.57 3.72
N GLU A 147 -17.66 -19.71 2.44
CA GLU A 147 -17.99 -20.88 1.63
C GLU A 147 -17.29 -22.14 2.17
N ARG A 148 -16.05 -22.05 2.63
CA ARG A 148 -15.33 -23.15 3.31
C ARG A 148 -16.05 -23.57 4.59
N LYS A 149 -16.53 -22.65 5.40
CA LYS A 149 -17.31 -22.96 6.61
C LYS A 149 -18.63 -23.65 6.27
N LYS A 150 -19.30 -23.21 5.21
CA LYS A 150 -20.54 -23.82 4.70
C LYS A 150 -20.28 -25.25 4.24
N LEU A 151 -19.25 -25.47 3.40
CA LEU A 151 -18.87 -26.82 2.95
C LEU A 151 -18.58 -27.74 4.12
N PHE A 152 -17.85 -27.30 5.14
CA PHE A 152 -17.58 -28.09 6.34
C PHE A 152 -18.86 -28.43 7.10
N GLN A 153 -19.78 -27.50 7.24
CA GLN A 153 -21.05 -27.70 7.89
C GLN A 153 -21.89 -28.76 7.15
N GLU A 154 -21.96 -28.65 5.84
CA GLU A 154 -22.67 -29.63 4.98
C GLU A 154 -22.05 -31.03 5.04
N LEU A 155 -20.71 -31.12 5.07
CA LEU A 155 -19.98 -32.39 5.26
C LEU A 155 -20.32 -33.04 6.61
N VAL A 156 -20.50 -32.27 7.68
CA VAL A 156 -20.75 -32.79 9.03
C VAL A 156 -22.24 -33.12 9.24
N THR A 157 -23.15 -32.31 8.68
CA THR A 157 -24.60 -32.50 8.86
C THR A 157 -25.19 -33.54 7.89
N GLY A 158 -24.54 -33.78 6.75
CA GLY A 158 -25.03 -34.67 5.72
C GLY A 158 -26.27 -34.14 4.99
N GLU A 159 -26.48 -32.81 4.99
CA GLU A 159 -27.66 -32.16 4.38
C GLU A 159 -27.56 -32.09 2.85
N SER A 160 -26.35 -32.15 2.31
CA SER A 160 -26.07 -32.04 0.87
C SER A 160 -25.71 -33.39 0.26
N THR A 161 -25.99 -33.56 -1.03
CA THR A 161 -25.59 -34.76 -1.78
C THR A 161 -24.08 -34.77 -2.01
N VAL A 162 -23.51 -35.96 -2.23
CA VAL A 162 -22.08 -36.12 -2.53
C VAL A 162 -21.67 -35.31 -3.78
N ALA A 163 -22.53 -35.22 -4.78
CA ALA A 163 -22.26 -34.46 -6.00
C ALA A 163 -22.14 -32.96 -5.71
N GLU A 164 -23.06 -32.39 -4.92
CA GLU A 164 -23.02 -30.97 -4.52
C GLU A 164 -21.79 -30.65 -3.65
N LEU A 165 -21.41 -31.56 -2.75
CA LEU A 165 -20.20 -31.39 -1.93
C LEU A 165 -18.93 -31.40 -2.75
N LEU A 166 -18.82 -32.28 -3.75
CA LEU A 166 -17.66 -32.34 -4.65
C LEU A 166 -17.56 -31.08 -5.52
N GLU A 167 -18.69 -30.60 -6.06
CA GLU A 167 -18.72 -29.35 -6.84
C GLU A 167 -18.31 -28.15 -6.00
N SER A 168 -18.85 -28.03 -4.79
CA SER A 168 -18.48 -26.93 -3.86
C SER A 168 -17.01 -27.01 -3.45
N ALA A 169 -16.47 -28.20 -3.23
CA ALA A 169 -15.07 -28.40 -2.89
C ALA A 169 -14.12 -28.04 -4.06
N GLU A 170 -14.49 -28.42 -5.28
CA GLU A 170 -13.71 -28.08 -6.49
C GLU A 170 -13.61 -26.57 -6.68
N ILE A 171 -14.71 -25.83 -6.50
CA ILE A 171 -14.72 -24.34 -6.56
C ILE A 171 -13.76 -23.73 -5.52
N LEU A 172 -13.65 -24.36 -4.36
CA LEU A 172 -12.77 -23.91 -3.26
C LEU A 172 -11.34 -24.44 -3.37
N GLY A 173 -11.01 -25.20 -4.41
CA GLY A 173 -9.71 -25.83 -4.60
C GLY A 173 -9.41 -26.93 -3.57
N ILE A 174 -10.45 -27.54 -2.97
CA ILE A 174 -10.35 -28.60 -1.98
C ILE A 174 -10.59 -29.95 -2.66
N ASP A 175 -9.65 -30.86 -2.56
CA ASP A 175 -9.76 -32.21 -3.11
C ASP A 175 -10.46 -33.16 -2.11
N LEU A 176 -11.70 -33.48 -2.36
CA LEU A 176 -12.49 -34.45 -1.57
C LEU A 176 -12.57 -35.83 -2.26
N SER A 177 -11.53 -36.25 -2.98
CA SER A 177 -11.55 -37.55 -3.68
C SER A 177 -11.07 -38.75 -2.85
N ALA A 178 -10.65 -38.54 -1.60
CA ALA A 178 -10.17 -39.62 -0.73
C ALA A 178 -11.29 -40.57 -0.31
N PRO A 179 -11.03 -41.87 -0.18
CA PRO A 179 -12.01 -42.86 0.16
C PRO A 179 -12.49 -42.80 1.64
N TRP A 180 -11.74 -42.09 2.49
CA TRP A 180 -12.07 -41.91 3.92
C TRP A 180 -11.31 -40.68 4.47
N TYR A 181 -11.88 -40.08 5.53
CA TYR A 181 -11.34 -38.87 6.20
C TYR A 181 -11.32 -39.07 7.71
N ASN A 182 -10.32 -38.51 8.36
CA ASN A 182 -10.26 -38.39 9.81
C ASN A 182 -10.55 -36.94 10.20
N ILE A 183 -11.48 -36.74 11.13
CA ILE A 183 -11.77 -35.40 11.69
C ILE A 183 -11.04 -35.28 13.02
N ILE A 184 -10.20 -34.29 13.15
CA ILE A 184 -9.48 -33.95 14.37
C ILE A 184 -10.00 -32.60 14.87
N LEU A 185 -10.54 -32.57 16.08
CA LEU A 185 -11.04 -31.35 16.72
C LEU A 185 -10.00 -30.85 17.74
N PHE A 186 -9.62 -29.58 17.59
CA PHE A 186 -8.77 -28.91 18.55
C PHE A 186 -9.56 -27.83 19.29
N LYS A 187 -9.40 -27.77 20.61
CA LYS A 187 -9.86 -26.64 21.41
C LYS A 187 -8.63 -26.02 22.06
N THR A 188 -8.30 -24.79 21.70
CA THR A 188 -7.26 -24.02 22.35
C THR A 188 -7.87 -23.19 23.47
N GLN A 189 -7.29 -23.24 24.66
CA GLN A 189 -7.74 -22.47 25.82
C GLN A 189 -6.54 -21.90 26.56
N SER A 190 -6.57 -20.58 26.86
CA SER A 190 -5.56 -19.96 27.71
C SER A 190 -5.78 -20.37 29.16
N LEU A 191 -4.74 -20.94 29.78
CA LEU A 191 -4.78 -21.35 31.19
C LEU A 191 -4.61 -20.17 32.15
N ARG A 192 -4.25 -18.98 31.68
CA ARG A 192 -3.84 -17.86 32.54
C ARG A 192 -4.79 -16.65 32.54
N HIS A 193 -5.71 -16.53 31.62
CA HIS A 193 -6.60 -15.37 31.54
C HIS A 193 -8.03 -15.81 31.24
N ALA A 194 -8.87 -15.71 32.24
CA ALA A 194 -10.33 -15.73 32.07
C ALA A 194 -10.74 -14.30 31.69
N GLN A 195 -11.14 -14.08 30.45
CA GLN A 195 -11.64 -12.85 29.84
C GLN A 195 -10.62 -11.99 29.08
N ASP A 196 -10.89 -11.84 27.78
CA ASP A 196 -10.62 -10.72 26.86
C ASP A 196 -9.22 -10.42 26.35
N GLU A 197 -8.21 -11.24 26.50
CA GLU A 197 -7.02 -11.07 25.69
C GLU A 197 -6.81 -12.24 24.73
N TYR A 198 -7.07 -12.00 23.45
CA TYR A 198 -6.51 -12.80 22.36
C TYR A 198 -4.98 -12.72 22.46
N SER A 199 -4.39 -13.64 23.19
CA SER A 199 -2.94 -13.65 23.35
C SER A 199 -2.31 -13.98 22.00
N GLY A 200 -1.24 -13.25 21.61
CA GLY A 200 -0.52 -13.48 20.36
C GLY A 200 -0.06 -14.93 20.14
N SER A 201 -0.04 -15.76 21.21
CA SER A 201 0.19 -17.21 21.16
C SER A 201 -0.94 -18.01 20.49
N LEU A 202 -2.20 -17.60 20.63
CA LEU A 202 -3.32 -18.27 19.94
C LEU A 202 -3.29 -18.00 18.45
N ILE A 203 -3.03 -16.75 18.06
CA ILE A 203 -2.87 -16.36 16.65
C ILE A 203 -1.72 -17.15 16.00
N ARG A 204 -0.62 -17.33 16.71
CA ARG A 204 0.52 -18.10 16.22
C ARG A 204 0.19 -19.58 16.02
N ILE A 205 -0.53 -20.20 16.95
CA ILE A 205 -0.99 -21.59 16.82
C ILE A 205 -1.94 -21.74 15.63
N GLU A 206 -2.89 -20.81 15.45
CA GLU A 206 -3.77 -20.81 14.28
C GLU A 206 -2.99 -20.68 12.96
N GLN A 207 -1.99 -19.81 12.91
CA GLN A 207 -1.14 -19.66 11.73
C GLN A 207 -0.32 -20.93 11.44
N GLU A 208 0.23 -21.57 12.46
CA GLU A 208 0.97 -22.82 12.30
C GLU A 208 0.03 -23.98 11.84
N LEU A 209 -1.17 -24.07 12.38
CA LEU A 209 -2.17 -25.05 11.93
C LEU A 209 -2.61 -24.82 10.48
N ARG A 210 -2.83 -23.58 10.08
CA ARG A 210 -3.10 -23.22 8.67
C ARG A 210 -1.92 -23.54 7.76
N GLY A 211 -0.69 -23.41 8.25
CA GLY A 211 0.51 -23.78 7.51
C GLY A 211 0.66 -25.28 7.22
N LEU A 212 -0.12 -26.14 7.91
CA LEU A 212 -0.18 -27.58 7.63
C LEU A 212 -1.13 -27.93 6.48
N GLU A 213 -1.95 -26.97 6.06
CA GLU A 213 -2.93 -27.18 5.01
C GLU A 213 -2.26 -27.31 3.64
N ASP A 214 -2.52 -28.42 2.95
CA ASP A 214 -2.03 -28.69 1.61
C ASP A 214 -3.15 -28.85 0.56
N GLY A 215 -4.41 -28.65 1.00
CA GLY A 215 -5.61 -28.75 0.18
C GLY A 215 -5.98 -30.18 -0.23
N ARG A 216 -5.17 -31.18 0.13
CA ARG A 216 -5.39 -32.60 -0.22
C ARG A 216 -5.36 -33.52 0.98
N THR A 217 -4.31 -33.47 1.77
CA THR A 217 -4.07 -34.37 2.91
C THR A 217 -4.58 -33.76 4.20
N VAL A 218 -4.41 -32.44 4.35
CA VAL A 218 -4.86 -31.68 5.51
C VAL A 218 -5.71 -30.51 5.05
N ILE A 219 -6.95 -30.48 5.52
CA ILE A 219 -7.93 -29.41 5.27
C ILE A 219 -8.33 -28.84 6.63
N THR A 220 -8.18 -27.55 6.82
CA THR A 220 -8.52 -26.87 8.07
C THR A 220 -9.83 -26.09 7.95
N PHE A 221 -10.65 -26.15 8.99
CA PHE A 221 -11.89 -25.39 9.08
C PHE A 221 -11.97 -24.71 10.45
N ASP A 222 -12.19 -23.42 10.46
CA ASP A 222 -12.39 -22.64 11.68
C ASP A 222 -13.85 -22.75 12.13
N ARG A 223 -14.08 -23.22 13.34
CA ARG A 223 -15.42 -23.22 13.95
C ARG A 223 -15.39 -22.44 15.26
N ILE A 224 -16.14 -21.35 15.31
CA ILE A 224 -16.40 -20.64 16.56
C ILE A 224 -17.65 -21.29 17.20
N TRP A 225 -17.46 -22.07 18.26
CA TRP A 225 -18.55 -22.53 19.09
C TRP A 225 -18.97 -21.39 20.02
N LYS A 226 -20.15 -20.82 19.81
CA LYS A 226 -20.82 -20.08 20.87
C LYS A 226 -21.44 -21.12 21.80
N GLU A 227 -20.91 -21.29 23.00
CA GLU A 227 -21.62 -22.00 24.05
C GLU A 227 -22.93 -21.22 24.28
N LYS A 228 -24.07 -21.89 23.96
CA LYS A 228 -25.36 -21.45 24.49
C LYS A 228 -25.30 -21.77 25.97
N HIS A 229 -25.10 -20.79 26.81
CA HIS A 229 -25.46 -20.90 28.21
C HIS A 229 -27.00 -21.09 28.25
N SER A 230 -27.45 -22.32 28.40
CA SER A 230 -28.82 -22.58 28.85
C SER A 230 -28.92 -22.22 30.34
N TYR A 231 -29.66 -21.17 30.60
CA TYR A 231 -30.19 -20.88 31.93
C TYR A 231 -31.29 -21.89 32.28
#